data_371d12d3fe5c855346d6c0fd6fb3718e
#
_entry.id   371d12d3fe5c855346d6c0fd6fb3718e
#
_cell.length_a   1.000
_cell.length_b   1.000
_cell.length_c   1.000
_cell.angle_alpha   90.00
_cell.angle_beta   90.00
_cell.angle_gamma   90.00
#
_symmetry.space_group_name_H-M   'P 1'
#
loop_
_entity.id
_entity.type
_entity.pdbx_description
1 polymer ?
#
loop_
_entity_poly.entity_id
_entity_poly.type
_entity_poly.pdbx_seq_one_letter_code
_entity_poly.pdbx_strand_id
1 'polypeptide(L)'
;DRSPSRGLGDVYKRQLEDPVEVAKIVVGKIREFRPHVIITYDENGGYPHPDHIMVHKISMIAWEEAGNPDFAPELGEPWTPLKLYYSHGFVAQRMRLLHDRLVADGKPSPYEPMLKRWEANASDIMQRVTTQVECGDYFSNRAEALTAHATQIDPAGAFLASPVDVQKEVWPTEEFELAQTRVQTSLPETDLFAGIEGE
;
A
#
# COMPACT_ATOMS: atom_id res chain seq x y z
N ASP A 1 1.01 -14.16 31.54
CA ASP A 1 -0.28 -14.23 30.84
C ASP A 1 -0.30 -13.23 29.70
N ARG A 2 0.17 -13.67 28.54
CA ARG A 2 0.12 -12.87 27.30
C ARG A 2 -1.17 -13.21 26.59
N SER A 3 -2.25 -12.59 27.03
CA SER A 3 -3.51 -12.65 26.31
C SER A 3 -3.31 -11.98 24.92
N PRO A 4 -3.59 -12.69 23.81
CA PRO A 4 -3.51 -12.12 22.45
C PRO A 4 -4.39 -10.89 22.25
N SER A 5 -5.35 -10.67 23.14
CA SER A 5 -6.31 -9.56 23.07
C SER A 5 -5.73 -8.18 23.44
N ARG A 6 -4.56 -8.10 24.07
CA ARG A 6 -3.98 -6.78 24.44
C ARG A 6 -3.41 -6.00 23.26
N GLY A 7 -2.92 -6.68 22.22
CA GLY A 7 -2.46 -6.02 20.99
C GLY A 7 -3.61 -5.58 20.08
N LEU A 8 -4.66 -6.39 19.99
CA LEU A 8 -5.84 -6.10 19.15
C LEU A 8 -6.73 -4.99 19.73
N GLY A 9 -6.78 -4.83 21.06
CA GLY A 9 -7.60 -3.78 21.69
C GLY A 9 -7.12 -2.36 21.41
N ASP A 10 -5.84 -2.14 21.19
CA ASP A 10 -5.30 -0.82 20.85
C ASP A 10 -5.44 -0.49 19.35
N VAL A 11 -5.46 -1.49 18.49
CA VAL A 11 -5.70 -1.34 17.05
C VAL A 11 -7.14 -0.87 16.79
N TYR A 12 -8.13 -1.44 17.47
CA TYR A 12 -9.53 -1.06 17.32
C TYR A 12 -9.89 0.31 17.90
N LYS A 13 -9.08 0.90 18.76
CA LYS A 13 -9.33 2.24 19.31
C LYS A 13 -9.13 3.37 18.31
N ARG A 14 -8.24 3.22 17.34
CA ARG A 14 -7.97 4.26 16.32
C ARG A 14 -9.17 4.57 15.44
N GLN A 15 -10.10 3.63 15.27
CA GLN A 15 -11.33 3.82 14.51
C GLN A 15 -12.31 4.79 15.17
N LEU A 16 -12.13 5.08 16.47
CA LEU A 16 -12.97 5.98 17.25
C LEU A 16 -12.38 7.39 17.36
N GLU A 17 -11.14 7.59 16.89
CA GLU A 17 -10.50 8.90 16.91
C GLU A 17 -11.05 9.79 15.80
N ASP A 18 -11.07 11.09 16.03
CA ASP A 18 -11.40 12.07 15.00
C ASP A 18 -10.31 12.02 13.90
N PRO A 19 -10.66 11.68 12.65
CA PRO A 19 -9.68 11.59 11.58
C PRO A 19 -8.94 12.91 11.32
N VAL A 20 -9.55 14.06 11.61
CA VAL A 20 -8.91 15.37 11.47
C VAL A 20 -7.79 15.54 12.51
N GLU A 21 -8.06 15.17 13.77
CA GLU A 21 -7.03 15.26 14.83
C GLU A 21 -5.84 14.32 14.55
N VAL A 22 -6.11 13.12 14.04
CA VAL A 22 -5.03 12.19 13.66
C VAL A 22 -4.31 12.69 12.40
N ALA A 23 -5.01 13.30 11.45
CA ALA A 23 -4.41 13.87 10.24
C ALA A 23 -3.39 14.99 10.56
N LYS A 24 -3.57 15.76 11.63
CA LYS A 24 -2.58 16.76 12.09
C LYS A 24 -1.19 16.14 12.32
N ILE A 25 -1.14 14.91 12.86
CA ILE A 25 0.14 14.20 13.07
C ILE A 25 0.81 13.94 11.71
N VAL A 26 0.04 13.49 10.71
CA VAL A 26 0.55 13.21 9.37
C VAL A 26 0.95 14.50 8.66
N VAL A 27 0.15 15.57 8.78
CA VAL A 27 0.48 16.92 8.26
C VAL A 27 1.81 17.40 8.82
N GLY A 28 2.02 17.28 10.14
CA GLY A 28 3.31 17.65 10.75
C GLY A 28 4.48 16.86 10.15
N LYS A 29 4.29 15.55 9.91
CA LYS A 29 5.32 14.73 9.25
C LYS A 29 5.54 15.08 7.79
N ILE A 30 4.51 15.41 7.04
CA ILE A 30 4.63 15.86 5.65
C ILE A 30 5.40 17.20 5.60
N ARG A 31 5.10 18.15 6.48
CA ARG A 31 5.79 19.45 6.53
C ARG A 31 7.25 19.32 6.96
N GLU A 32 7.54 18.39 7.88
CA GLU A 32 8.90 18.09 8.33
C GLU A 32 9.73 17.42 7.22
N PHE A 33 9.19 16.36 6.61
CA PHE A 33 9.89 15.52 5.63
C PHE A 33 9.87 16.07 4.21
N ARG A 34 8.83 16.87 3.86
CA ARG A 34 8.61 17.49 2.54
C ARG A 34 8.60 16.50 1.38
N PRO A 35 7.79 15.43 1.42
CA PRO A 35 7.75 14.42 0.35
C PRO A 35 7.09 14.99 -0.91
N HIS A 36 7.61 14.62 -2.08
CA HIS A 36 6.94 14.91 -3.35
C HIS A 36 5.83 13.92 -3.66
N VAL A 37 5.98 12.68 -3.22
CA VAL A 37 5.06 11.56 -3.46
C VAL A 37 4.55 11.01 -2.13
N ILE A 38 3.24 10.78 -2.06
CA ILE A 38 2.58 10.06 -0.96
C ILE A 38 2.00 8.76 -1.51
N ILE A 39 2.21 7.67 -0.78
CA ILE A 39 1.59 6.37 -1.06
C ILE A 39 0.68 6.02 0.11
N THR A 40 -0.55 5.63 -0.17
CA THR A 40 -1.54 5.24 0.84
C THR A 40 -2.42 4.09 0.33
N TYR A 41 -3.44 3.71 1.10
CA TYR A 41 -4.47 2.78 0.67
C TYR A 41 -5.58 3.51 -0.10
N ASP A 42 -6.31 2.76 -0.93
CA ASP A 42 -7.54 3.22 -1.56
C ASP A 42 -8.69 3.37 -0.54
N GLU A 43 -9.84 3.81 -0.99
CA GLU A 43 -11.05 4.01 -0.19
C GLU A 43 -11.57 2.73 0.49
N ASN A 44 -11.16 1.56 -0.01
CA ASN A 44 -11.47 0.25 0.54
C ASN A 44 -10.38 -0.29 1.48
N GLY A 45 -9.27 0.45 1.66
CA GLY A 45 -8.14 0.07 2.51
C GLY A 45 -7.26 -1.03 1.92
N GLY A 46 -7.29 -1.26 0.58
CA GLY A 46 -6.62 -2.38 -0.07
C GLY A 46 -7.30 -3.74 0.19
N TYR A 47 -7.86 -3.91 1.38
CA TYR A 47 -8.87 -4.88 1.79
C TYR A 47 -9.69 -4.25 2.94
N PRO A 48 -10.96 -4.67 3.16
CA PRO A 48 -11.88 -3.95 4.05
C PRO A 48 -11.55 -4.12 5.54
N HIS A 49 -10.39 -3.59 5.94
CA HIS A 49 -10.00 -3.49 7.34
C HIS A 49 -10.23 -2.05 7.82
N PRO A 50 -10.95 -1.85 8.94
CA PRO A 50 -11.30 -0.51 9.41
C PRO A 50 -10.10 0.43 9.62
N ASP A 51 -8.95 -0.08 10.09
CA ASP A 51 -7.75 0.73 10.26
C ASP A 51 -7.14 1.17 8.91
N HIS A 52 -7.19 0.32 7.89
CA HIS A 52 -6.73 0.69 6.55
C HIS A 52 -7.63 1.76 5.91
N ILE A 53 -8.95 1.64 6.09
CA ILE A 53 -9.92 2.65 5.67
C ILE A 53 -9.68 3.97 6.43
N MET A 54 -9.31 3.91 7.71
CA MET A 54 -8.96 5.09 8.48
C MET A 54 -7.66 5.72 7.96
N VAL A 55 -6.64 4.93 7.62
CA VAL A 55 -5.41 5.42 7.00
C VAL A 55 -5.71 6.17 5.70
N HIS A 56 -6.58 5.62 4.84
CA HIS A 56 -7.03 6.33 3.63
C HIS A 56 -7.62 7.70 3.98
N LYS A 57 -8.60 7.76 4.89
CA LYS A 57 -9.27 9.02 5.27
C LYS A 57 -8.28 10.06 5.81
N ILE A 58 -7.40 9.64 6.70
CA ILE A 58 -6.36 10.50 7.28
C ILE A 58 -5.40 11.00 6.20
N SER A 59 -4.98 10.13 5.29
CA SER A 59 -4.07 10.50 4.21
C SER A 59 -4.71 11.49 3.23
N MET A 60 -6.00 11.36 2.93
CA MET A 60 -6.71 12.31 2.07
C MET A 60 -6.83 13.70 2.72
N ILE A 61 -7.12 13.77 4.02
CA ILE A 61 -7.11 15.03 4.76
C ILE A 61 -5.70 15.63 4.75
N ALA A 62 -4.68 14.83 5.05
CA ALA A 62 -3.31 15.31 5.11
C ALA A 62 -2.78 15.76 3.73
N TRP A 63 -3.20 15.12 2.64
CA TRP A 63 -2.90 15.55 1.27
C TRP A 63 -3.39 16.96 0.96
N GLU A 64 -4.62 17.29 1.37
CA GLU A 64 -5.18 18.63 1.15
C GLU A 64 -4.61 19.67 2.12
N GLU A 65 -4.47 19.29 3.40
CA GLU A 65 -4.20 20.25 4.46
C GLU A 65 -2.70 20.50 4.70
N ALA A 66 -1.80 19.67 4.21
CA ALA A 66 -0.36 19.90 4.42
C ALA A 66 0.16 21.19 3.77
N GLY A 67 -0.43 21.58 2.63
CA GLY A 67 -0.14 22.83 1.93
C GLY A 67 -0.94 24.04 2.42
N ASN A 68 -1.93 23.85 3.30
CA ASN A 68 -2.80 24.89 3.81
C ASN A 68 -2.12 25.64 5.00
N PRO A 69 -1.76 26.93 4.87
CA PRO A 69 -1.10 27.67 5.94
C PRO A 69 -2.00 27.90 7.16
N ASP A 70 -3.33 27.85 6.99
CA ASP A 70 -4.29 28.08 8.05
C ASP A 70 -4.61 26.81 8.86
N PHE A 71 -4.24 25.64 8.35
CA PHE A 71 -4.44 24.38 9.05
C PHE A 71 -3.25 24.07 9.95
N ALA A 72 -3.48 24.05 11.27
CA ALA A 72 -2.48 23.70 12.30
C ALA A 72 -1.11 24.39 12.03
N PRO A 73 -1.05 25.75 12.04
CA PRO A 73 0.18 26.50 11.68
C PRO A 73 1.37 26.21 12.62
N GLU A 74 1.09 25.72 13.83
CA GLU A 74 2.10 25.30 14.80
C GLU A 74 2.92 24.06 14.37
N LEU A 75 2.48 23.33 13.34
CA LEU A 75 3.12 22.09 12.85
C LEU A 75 4.19 22.35 11.78
N GLY A 76 4.57 23.59 11.54
CA GLY A 76 5.65 23.98 10.62
C GLY A 76 5.14 24.59 9.31
N GLU A 77 6.10 24.99 8.48
CA GLU A 77 5.83 25.62 7.19
C GLU A 77 5.06 24.70 6.23
N PRO A 78 4.03 25.23 5.54
CA PRO A 78 3.24 24.45 4.59
C PRO A 78 4.10 23.75 3.55
N TRP A 79 3.73 22.53 3.20
CA TRP A 79 4.33 21.77 2.12
C TRP A 79 3.26 21.10 1.29
N THR A 80 3.34 21.28 -0.03
CA THR A 80 2.37 20.71 -0.97
C THR A 80 2.98 19.50 -1.69
N PRO A 81 2.62 18.26 -1.33
CA PRO A 81 3.02 17.08 -2.08
C PRO A 81 2.49 17.14 -3.51
N LEU A 82 3.18 16.53 -4.47
CA LEU A 82 2.89 16.67 -5.89
C LEU A 82 2.06 15.52 -6.44
N LYS A 83 2.24 14.30 -5.91
CA LYS A 83 1.50 13.10 -6.36
C LYS A 83 1.07 12.25 -5.17
N LEU A 84 -0.12 11.65 -5.29
CA LEU A 84 -0.66 10.69 -4.33
C LEU A 84 -1.07 9.43 -5.08
N TYR A 85 -0.58 8.30 -4.58
CA TYR A 85 -0.87 6.98 -5.15
C TYR A 85 -1.58 6.08 -4.15
N TYR A 86 -2.48 5.25 -4.67
CA TYR A 86 -2.97 4.08 -3.94
C TYR A 86 -2.13 2.86 -4.30
N SER A 87 -1.68 2.11 -3.28
CA SER A 87 -0.93 0.86 -3.46
C SER A 87 -1.90 -0.32 -3.58
N HIS A 88 -1.73 -1.12 -4.64
CA HIS A 88 -2.53 -2.31 -4.90
C HIS A 88 -1.71 -3.60 -4.71
N GLY A 89 -1.64 -4.07 -3.46
CA GLY A 89 -0.86 -5.28 -3.10
C GLY A 89 -1.51 -6.61 -3.51
N PHE A 90 -2.84 -6.64 -3.69
CA PHE A 90 -3.61 -7.86 -3.98
C PHE A 90 -4.09 -7.91 -5.42
N VAL A 91 -3.17 -8.23 -6.36
CA VAL A 91 -3.46 -8.38 -7.78
C VAL A 91 -3.78 -9.84 -8.10
N ALA A 92 -5.02 -10.10 -8.57
CA ALA A 92 -5.49 -11.46 -8.84
C ALA A 92 -4.66 -12.16 -9.92
N GLN A 93 -4.26 -11.45 -10.99
CA GLN A 93 -3.43 -11.98 -12.06
C GLN A 93 -2.07 -12.43 -11.53
N ARG A 94 -1.41 -11.61 -10.69
CA ARG A 94 -0.14 -11.98 -10.05
C ARG A 94 -0.28 -13.25 -9.23
N MET A 95 -1.33 -13.34 -8.40
CA MET A 95 -1.55 -14.52 -7.55
C MET A 95 -1.87 -15.76 -8.38
N ARG A 96 -2.54 -15.61 -9.51
CA ARG A 96 -2.80 -16.72 -10.44
C ARG A 96 -1.51 -17.24 -11.07
N LEU A 97 -0.67 -16.36 -11.58
CA LEU A 97 0.61 -16.75 -12.17
C LEU A 97 1.54 -17.42 -11.15
N LEU A 98 1.58 -16.93 -9.91
CA LEU A 98 2.34 -17.57 -8.83
C LEU A 98 1.73 -18.95 -8.46
N HIS A 99 0.42 -19.07 -8.44
CA HIS A 99 -0.27 -20.34 -8.25
C HIS A 99 0.12 -21.36 -9.33
N ASP A 100 -0.03 -20.99 -10.59
CA ASP A 100 0.24 -21.85 -11.74
C ASP A 100 1.69 -22.30 -11.76
N ARG A 101 2.63 -21.41 -11.41
CA ARG A 101 4.07 -21.74 -11.32
C ARG A 101 4.36 -22.72 -10.19
N LEU A 102 3.79 -22.52 -8.99
CA LEU A 102 3.97 -23.48 -7.89
C LEU A 102 3.42 -24.85 -8.23
N VAL A 103 2.23 -24.91 -8.86
CA VAL A 103 1.62 -26.18 -9.30
C VAL A 103 2.47 -26.86 -10.37
N ALA A 104 2.98 -26.12 -11.34
CA ALA A 104 3.87 -26.65 -12.38
C ALA A 104 5.19 -27.21 -11.79
N ASP A 105 5.69 -26.59 -10.72
CA ASP A 105 6.87 -27.06 -9.98
C ASP A 105 6.56 -28.25 -9.03
N GLY A 106 5.30 -28.75 -9.00
CA GLY A 106 4.87 -29.81 -8.09
C GLY A 106 4.78 -29.41 -6.62
N LYS A 107 4.70 -28.11 -6.33
CA LYS A 107 4.63 -27.56 -4.98
C LYS A 107 3.18 -27.24 -4.59
N PRO A 108 2.83 -27.34 -3.30
CA PRO A 108 1.51 -26.89 -2.85
C PRO A 108 1.38 -25.37 -3.00
N SER A 109 0.22 -24.91 -3.46
CA SER A 109 -0.06 -23.49 -3.59
C SER A 109 -1.09 -23.05 -2.54
N PRO A 110 -0.78 -22.04 -1.70
CA PRO A 110 -1.73 -21.50 -0.72
C PRO A 110 -2.71 -20.50 -1.35
N TYR A 111 -2.57 -20.18 -2.63
CA TYR A 111 -3.36 -19.14 -3.30
C TYR A 111 -4.73 -19.61 -3.79
N GLU A 112 -4.93 -20.92 -3.96
CA GLU A 112 -6.16 -21.49 -4.52
C GLU A 112 -7.45 -21.03 -3.80
N PRO A 113 -7.54 -21.03 -2.44
CA PRO A 113 -8.75 -20.59 -1.75
C PRO A 113 -9.05 -19.11 -1.97
N MET A 114 -8.02 -18.29 -2.08
CA MET A 114 -8.13 -16.85 -2.32
C MET A 114 -8.59 -16.58 -3.76
N LEU A 115 -8.00 -17.25 -4.73
CA LEU A 115 -8.37 -17.16 -6.14
C LEU A 115 -9.83 -17.54 -6.37
N LYS A 116 -10.30 -18.66 -5.79
CA LYS A 116 -11.72 -19.07 -5.85
C LYS A 116 -12.67 -18.02 -5.26
N ARG A 117 -12.28 -17.35 -4.17
CA ARG A 117 -13.07 -16.28 -3.57
C ARG A 117 -13.15 -15.07 -4.48
N TRP A 118 -12.05 -14.72 -5.13
CA TRP A 118 -11.98 -13.57 -6.03
C TRP A 118 -12.74 -13.81 -7.34
N GLU A 119 -12.70 -15.01 -7.91
CA GLU A 119 -13.51 -15.38 -9.09
C GLU A 119 -15.01 -15.15 -8.87
N ALA A 120 -15.47 -15.31 -7.64
CA ALA A 120 -16.88 -15.10 -7.30
C ALA A 120 -17.26 -13.62 -7.11
N ASN A 121 -16.31 -12.72 -6.84
CA ASN A 121 -16.59 -11.38 -6.34
C ASN A 121 -15.77 -10.25 -7.01
N ALA A 122 -14.96 -10.53 -8.01
CA ALA A 122 -13.89 -9.60 -8.41
C ALA A 122 -14.33 -8.50 -9.37
N SER A 123 -14.14 -7.25 -8.92
CA SER A 123 -13.68 -6.19 -9.83
C SER A 123 -12.19 -6.40 -10.10
N ASP A 124 -11.79 -6.38 -11.36
CA ASP A 124 -10.37 -6.49 -11.73
C ASP A 124 -9.64 -5.21 -11.32
N ILE A 125 -8.85 -5.29 -10.24
CA ILE A 125 -8.09 -4.15 -9.73
C ILE A 125 -7.12 -3.58 -10.78
N MET A 126 -6.68 -4.38 -11.75
CA MET A 126 -5.80 -3.93 -12.83
C MET A 126 -6.42 -2.84 -13.71
N GLN A 127 -7.76 -2.71 -13.73
CA GLN A 127 -8.43 -1.59 -14.42
C GLN A 127 -8.18 -0.23 -13.74
N ARG A 128 -7.79 -0.22 -12.48
CA ARG A 128 -7.44 0.97 -11.70
C ARG A 128 -5.94 1.27 -11.75
N VAL A 129 -5.11 0.28 -12.05
CA VAL A 129 -3.66 0.43 -12.08
C VAL A 129 -3.25 1.37 -13.22
N THR A 130 -2.58 2.44 -12.85
CA THR A 130 -2.04 3.44 -13.76
C THR A 130 -0.52 3.43 -13.83
N THR A 131 0.11 2.81 -12.83
CA THR A 131 1.57 2.85 -12.65
C THR A 131 2.06 1.48 -12.20
N GLN A 132 3.03 0.93 -12.92
CA GLN A 132 3.70 -0.33 -12.58
C GLN A 132 5.20 -0.08 -12.44
N VAL A 133 5.73 -0.24 -11.23
CA VAL A 133 7.13 0.03 -10.93
C VAL A 133 7.91 -1.28 -10.89
N GLU A 134 8.93 -1.38 -11.74
CA GLU A 134 9.88 -2.50 -11.74
C GLU A 134 10.70 -2.46 -10.44
N CYS A 135 10.52 -3.43 -9.56
CA CYS A 135 11.17 -3.49 -8.26
C CYS A 135 11.59 -4.90 -7.84
N GLY A 136 11.63 -5.83 -8.81
CA GLY A 136 12.00 -7.23 -8.57
C GLY A 136 13.35 -7.40 -7.85
N ASP A 137 14.30 -6.50 -8.07
CA ASP A 137 15.62 -6.52 -7.40
C ASP A 137 15.54 -6.28 -5.89
N TYR A 138 14.44 -5.69 -5.41
CA TYR A 138 14.19 -5.35 -3.99
C TYR A 138 13.25 -6.34 -3.30
N PHE A 139 12.83 -7.41 -3.95
CA PHE A 139 11.90 -8.37 -3.36
C PHE A 139 12.47 -9.11 -2.15
N SER A 140 13.79 -9.28 -2.07
CA SER A 140 14.44 -9.79 -0.87
C SER A 140 14.25 -8.86 0.33
N ASN A 141 14.42 -7.54 0.13
CA ASN A 141 14.19 -6.53 1.17
C ASN A 141 12.72 -6.52 1.61
N ARG A 142 11.77 -6.68 0.67
CA ARG A 142 10.35 -6.81 0.99
C ARG A 142 10.07 -8.04 1.85
N ALA A 143 10.65 -9.19 1.51
CA ALA A 143 10.50 -10.42 2.29
C ALA A 143 11.08 -10.28 3.70
N GLU A 144 12.25 -9.65 3.84
CA GLU A 144 12.85 -9.34 5.15
C GLU A 144 11.97 -8.40 5.98
N ALA A 145 11.46 -7.34 5.37
CA ALA A 145 10.54 -6.41 6.02
C ALA A 145 9.25 -7.09 6.50
N LEU A 146 8.66 -7.97 5.69
CA LEU A 146 7.50 -8.78 6.09
C LEU A 146 7.84 -9.70 7.25
N THR A 147 8.98 -10.38 7.20
CA THR A 147 9.44 -11.30 8.27
C THR A 147 9.68 -10.58 9.59
N ALA A 148 10.09 -9.30 9.55
CA ALA A 148 10.25 -8.47 10.75
C ALA A 148 8.93 -8.26 11.51
N HIS A 149 7.77 -8.45 10.88
CA HIS A 149 6.44 -8.43 11.51
C HIS A 149 6.11 -9.80 12.15
N ALA A 150 7.02 -10.33 12.96
CA ALA A 150 6.99 -11.69 13.49
C ALA A 150 5.71 -12.07 14.27
N THR A 151 4.93 -11.10 14.74
CA THR A 151 3.65 -11.34 15.43
C THR A 151 2.46 -11.39 14.49
N GLN A 152 2.62 -11.01 13.21
CA GLN A 152 1.55 -10.85 12.23
C GLN A 152 1.77 -11.71 10.97
N ILE A 153 3.01 -12.01 10.64
CA ILE A 153 3.38 -12.78 9.45
C ILE A 153 3.80 -14.18 9.84
N ASP A 154 3.06 -15.16 9.31
CA ASP A 154 3.46 -16.56 9.38
C ASP A 154 4.52 -16.82 8.29
N PRO A 155 5.74 -17.25 8.66
CA PRO A 155 6.79 -17.59 7.69
C PRO A 155 6.39 -18.69 6.70
N ALA A 156 5.45 -19.54 7.05
CA ALA A 156 4.87 -20.57 6.18
C ALA A 156 3.58 -20.11 5.45
N GLY A 157 3.18 -18.86 5.67
CA GLY A 157 1.95 -18.30 5.14
C GLY A 157 2.05 -17.88 3.67
N ALA A 158 0.90 -17.49 3.09
CA ALA A 158 0.76 -17.17 1.68
C ALA A 158 1.66 -16.03 1.19
N PHE A 159 2.01 -15.07 2.07
CA PHE A 159 2.87 -13.94 1.69
C PHE A 159 4.32 -14.35 1.37
N LEU A 160 4.81 -15.44 1.95
CA LEU A 160 6.18 -15.93 1.78
C LEU A 160 6.24 -17.31 1.07
N ALA A 161 5.10 -17.83 0.62
CA ALA A 161 5.02 -19.16 0.02
C ALA A 161 5.76 -19.30 -1.31
N SER A 162 5.80 -18.24 -2.12
CA SER A 162 6.55 -18.24 -3.37
C SER A 162 7.98 -17.75 -3.11
N PRO A 163 9.01 -18.49 -3.56
CA PRO A 163 10.40 -18.02 -3.50
C PRO A 163 10.57 -16.66 -4.20
N VAL A 164 11.50 -15.84 -3.71
CA VAL A 164 11.72 -14.47 -4.21
C VAL A 164 12.11 -14.45 -5.69
N ASP A 165 12.95 -15.40 -6.11
CA ASP A 165 13.36 -15.58 -7.51
C ASP A 165 12.16 -15.91 -8.42
N VAL A 166 11.26 -16.75 -7.96
CA VAL A 166 10.00 -17.04 -8.68
C VAL A 166 9.10 -15.81 -8.77
N GLN A 167 8.95 -15.05 -7.69
CA GLN A 167 8.17 -13.82 -7.70
C GLN A 167 8.74 -12.81 -8.71
N LYS A 168 10.06 -12.63 -8.71
CA LYS A 168 10.77 -11.76 -9.62
C LYS A 168 10.62 -12.19 -11.09
N GLU A 169 10.71 -13.50 -11.38
CA GLU A 169 10.54 -14.03 -12.73
C GLU A 169 9.11 -13.86 -13.25
N VAL A 170 8.13 -14.13 -12.38
CA VAL A 170 6.71 -14.19 -12.77
C VAL A 170 6.06 -12.81 -12.82
N TRP A 171 6.39 -11.94 -11.87
CA TRP A 171 5.77 -10.63 -11.73
C TRP A 171 6.71 -9.63 -11.01
N PRO A 172 7.61 -8.95 -11.74
CA PRO A 172 8.67 -8.13 -11.13
C PRO A 172 8.22 -6.74 -10.68
N THR A 173 6.94 -6.38 -10.85
CA THR A 173 6.44 -5.04 -10.56
C THR A 173 5.60 -4.96 -9.29
N GLU A 174 5.47 -3.75 -8.76
CA GLU A 174 4.42 -3.35 -7.84
C GLU A 174 3.47 -2.35 -8.50
N GLU A 175 2.19 -2.44 -8.14
CA GLU A 175 1.07 -1.79 -8.81
C GLU A 175 0.52 -0.65 -7.98
N PHE A 176 0.35 0.49 -8.67
CA PHE A 176 -0.18 1.70 -8.07
C PHE A 176 -1.25 2.33 -8.96
N GLU A 177 -2.15 3.07 -8.34
CA GLU A 177 -3.12 3.93 -8.99
C GLU A 177 -2.77 5.39 -8.66
N LEU A 178 -2.57 6.21 -9.67
CA LEU A 178 -2.41 7.65 -9.50
C LEU A 178 -3.77 8.25 -9.10
N ALA A 179 -3.96 8.47 -7.80
CA ALA A 179 -5.21 8.97 -7.25
C ALA A 179 -5.32 10.49 -7.40
N GLN A 180 -4.22 11.21 -7.17
CA GLN A 180 -4.15 12.66 -7.28
C GLN A 180 -2.80 13.10 -7.85
N THR A 181 -2.82 14.14 -8.68
CA THR A 181 -1.58 14.77 -9.19
C THR A 181 -1.74 16.28 -9.32
N ARG A 182 -0.68 17.00 -8.99
CA ARG A 182 -0.52 18.45 -9.17
C ARG A 182 0.50 18.78 -10.26
N VAL A 183 1.06 17.74 -10.90
CA VAL A 183 2.00 17.88 -12.03
C VAL A 183 1.44 17.18 -13.26
N GLN A 184 1.88 17.59 -14.44
CA GLN A 184 1.53 16.90 -15.68
C GLN A 184 2.30 15.60 -15.79
N THR A 185 1.60 14.55 -16.17
CA THR A 185 2.17 13.23 -16.41
C THR A 185 1.42 12.51 -17.53
N SER A 186 1.99 11.43 -18.05
CA SER A 186 1.37 10.58 -19.08
C SER A 186 1.17 9.17 -18.54
N LEU A 187 -0.05 8.67 -18.65
CA LEU A 187 -0.39 7.30 -18.25
C LEU A 187 -0.28 6.31 -19.42
N PRO A 188 0.11 5.05 -19.19
CA PRO A 188 0.58 4.51 -17.91
C PRO A 188 2.00 5.00 -17.55
N GLU A 189 2.31 5.01 -16.22
CA GLU A 189 3.63 5.34 -15.70
C GLU A 189 4.41 4.08 -15.30
N THR A 190 5.75 4.23 -15.26
CA THR A 190 6.68 3.21 -14.73
C THR A 190 7.51 3.75 -13.57
N ASP A 191 7.30 5.02 -13.20
CA ASP A 191 8.01 5.71 -12.15
C ASP A 191 7.02 6.61 -11.38
N LEU A 192 7.00 6.51 -10.06
CA LEU A 192 6.13 7.32 -9.19
C LEU A 192 6.50 8.82 -9.23
N PHE A 193 7.72 9.15 -9.64
CA PHE A 193 8.20 10.53 -9.76
C PHE A 193 8.03 11.12 -11.18
N ALA A 194 7.42 10.38 -12.11
CA ALA A 194 7.17 10.85 -13.46
C ALA A 194 6.48 12.23 -13.46
N GLY A 195 6.99 13.18 -14.23
CA GLY A 195 6.49 14.57 -14.32
C GLY A 195 6.92 15.48 -13.18
N ILE A 196 7.68 15.00 -12.21
CA ILE A 196 8.29 15.83 -11.17
C ILE A 196 9.68 16.26 -11.64
N GLU A 197 9.84 17.55 -11.86
CA GLU A 197 11.15 18.12 -12.20
C GLU A 197 12.02 18.15 -10.93
N GLY A 198 13.26 17.66 -11.03
CA GLY A 198 14.22 17.72 -9.94
C GLY A 198 14.69 19.17 -9.73
N GLU A 199 14.84 19.56 -8.45
CA GLU A 199 15.59 20.77 -8.09
C GLU A 199 17.10 20.60 -8.33
#